data_f610aaba105811f97890b6d0a28bb6f4
#
_entry.id   f610aaba105811f97890b6d0a28bb6f4
#
_cell.length_a   1.000
_cell.length_b   1.000
_cell.length_c   1.000
_cell.angle_alpha   90.00
_cell.angle_beta   90.00
_cell.angle_gamma   90.00
#
_symmetry.space_group_name_H-M   'P 1'
#
loop_
_entity.id
_entity.type
_entity.pdbx_description
1 polymer ?
#
loop_
_entity_poly.entity_id
_entity_poly.type
_entity_poly.pdbx_seq_one_letter_code
_entity_poly.pdbx_strand_id
1 'polypeptide(L)'
;MRKIFSRTRILLVTLYIFPVLLLLWFLANFSVNVPYWDQWRLTPIFEKVAEGNATFFDFFTVHGHHRILIPKLIITALAFTTKWNTQAEIICSVIFVIITFFAVCKIAQINFNNQNQNILNIANILSCLFLFSLVQHQNWLWGFTLFWFLTNLCLIMAVYLIHVLENISAKRRIFLAAIFCFIGSFTLIQGLFSWLVLIPSILSIEGKAKQKITRLVIWSLLFVVSCIIYAINFNPIREPKPFLFTEQPFLIINYFLAVIGLPLVRLPIPAILTGLILFSSFLFFTYYFLKKPFYKLTFFPPTIPWLTIGTFSIISALSISVGRAEYGVENAMTSSRYTTTSILLIISLVYLLALFVQKQQKYLLIYKILAVAITGIMLINSLYVMRNIKLSFPYIESRKDSEFIKTSPDSCLVLMNGKTWLVRQGAEIMAKLGWREFPKNLKFITQPKQNYGYLDHPQTTTKPLIIKGEETLYLGGWAIRPDGKEQPNLVLLSSGNNQDFFANAIVNLESYDIAKVMKSKLYSRARWKVKFSAKSLPVGETVIKAWVYNPNKQEFVKLNNEVNVRVEES
;
A
#
# COMPACT_ATOMS: atom_id res chain seq x y z
N MET A 1 4.29 35.99 -30.24
CA MET A 1 5.45 35.07 -30.36
C MET A 1 5.06 33.69 -29.88
N ARG A 2 4.62 32.79 -30.73
CA ARG A 2 4.42 31.36 -30.45
C ARG A 2 5.80 30.70 -30.41
N LYS A 3 6.41 30.56 -29.22
CA LYS A 3 7.54 29.64 -29.04
C LYS A 3 7.00 28.22 -29.23
N ILE A 4 7.24 27.69 -30.44
CA ILE A 4 7.03 26.29 -30.76
C ILE A 4 7.85 25.49 -29.73
N PHE A 5 7.17 24.77 -28.83
CA PHE A 5 7.85 23.82 -27.94
C PHE A 5 8.65 22.86 -28.82
N SER A 6 9.96 22.79 -28.64
CA SER A 6 10.78 21.86 -29.44
C SER A 6 10.28 20.44 -29.19
N ARG A 7 10.29 19.56 -30.19
CA ARG A 7 9.88 18.14 -30.09
C ARG A 7 10.51 17.47 -28.85
N THR A 8 11.74 17.81 -28.54
CA THR A 8 12.45 17.31 -27.36
C THR A 8 11.80 17.75 -26.04
N ARG A 9 11.30 18.99 -25.92
CA ARG A 9 10.61 19.45 -24.72
C ARG A 9 9.28 18.76 -24.54
N ILE A 10 8.54 18.56 -25.60
CA ILE A 10 7.26 17.83 -25.55
C ILE A 10 7.50 16.40 -25.07
N LEU A 11 8.51 15.72 -25.65
CA LEU A 11 8.87 14.36 -25.24
C LEU A 11 9.25 14.29 -23.75
N LEU A 12 10.09 15.20 -23.27
CA LEU A 12 10.49 15.23 -21.85
C LEU A 12 9.28 15.44 -20.94
N VAL A 13 8.40 16.39 -21.25
CA VAL A 13 7.17 16.63 -20.47
C VAL A 13 6.28 15.39 -20.45
N THR A 14 6.11 14.72 -21.59
CA THR A 14 5.34 13.47 -21.67
C THR A 14 5.92 12.38 -20.78
N LEU A 15 7.25 12.21 -20.79
CA LEU A 15 7.93 11.19 -19.96
C LEU A 15 7.81 11.47 -18.47
N TYR A 16 7.73 12.73 -18.02
CA TYR A 16 7.48 13.07 -16.61
C TYR A 16 6.01 12.91 -16.22
N ILE A 17 5.08 13.26 -17.11
CA ILE A 17 3.65 13.25 -16.80
C ILE A 17 3.08 11.82 -16.87
N PHE A 18 3.58 10.99 -17.78
CA PHE A 18 3.03 9.66 -18.02
C PHE A 18 2.94 8.76 -16.77
N PRO A 19 3.98 8.60 -15.92
CA PRO A 19 3.88 7.78 -14.72
C PRO A 19 2.83 8.30 -13.73
N VAL A 20 2.68 9.64 -13.63
CA VAL A 20 1.70 10.28 -12.76
C VAL A 20 0.28 10.02 -13.27
N LEU A 21 0.03 10.22 -14.58
CA LEU A 21 -1.28 9.94 -15.18
C LEU A 21 -1.65 8.46 -15.09
N LEU A 22 -0.69 7.57 -15.31
CA LEU A 22 -0.90 6.13 -15.15
C LEU A 22 -1.32 5.76 -13.72
N LEU A 23 -0.65 6.35 -12.71
CA LEU A 23 -1.03 6.17 -11.32
C LEU A 23 -2.42 6.73 -11.04
N LEU A 24 -2.73 7.95 -11.47
CA LEU A 24 -4.05 8.56 -11.25
C LEU A 24 -5.16 7.75 -11.90
N TRP A 25 -4.94 7.26 -13.11
CA TRP A 25 -5.87 6.35 -13.78
C TRP A 25 -6.05 5.05 -12.99
N PHE A 26 -4.96 4.46 -12.49
CA PHE A 26 -5.00 3.26 -11.67
C PHE A 26 -5.81 3.48 -10.38
N LEU A 27 -5.58 4.60 -9.70
CA LEU A 27 -6.32 4.94 -8.48
C LEU A 27 -7.81 5.17 -8.77
N ALA A 28 -8.14 5.87 -9.84
CA ALA A 28 -9.54 6.11 -10.22
C ALA A 28 -10.32 4.82 -10.49
N ASN A 29 -9.65 3.77 -11.00
CA ASN A 29 -10.30 2.51 -11.33
C ASN A 29 -10.32 1.48 -10.19
N PHE A 30 -9.31 1.49 -9.31
CA PHE A 30 -9.10 0.43 -8.33
C PHE A 30 -9.14 0.86 -6.87
N SER A 31 -9.12 2.16 -6.55
CA SER A 31 -9.25 2.59 -5.15
C SER A 31 -10.67 2.37 -4.62
N VAL A 32 -10.77 2.03 -3.36
CA VAL A 32 -12.03 1.69 -2.69
C VAL A 32 -12.17 2.56 -1.43
N ASN A 33 -13.36 3.14 -1.22
CA ASN A 33 -13.68 3.86 0.00
C ASN A 33 -14.24 2.90 1.08
N VAL A 34 -13.39 1.95 1.50
CA VAL A 34 -13.70 0.99 2.58
C VAL A 34 -12.47 0.87 3.45
N PRO A 35 -12.58 0.99 4.78
CA PRO A 35 -11.43 0.73 5.65
C PRO A 35 -10.95 -0.71 5.51
N TYR A 36 -9.63 -0.89 5.54
CA TYR A 36 -9.02 -2.19 5.34
C TYR A 36 -8.06 -2.54 6.48
N TRP A 37 -8.10 -3.80 6.93
CA TRP A 37 -7.18 -4.42 7.88
C TRP A 37 -7.01 -3.57 9.14
N ASP A 38 -5.80 -3.06 9.41
CA ASP A 38 -5.48 -2.30 10.63
C ASP A 38 -6.18 -0.93 10.73
N GLN A 39 -6.79 -0.40 9.65
CA GLN A 39 -7.57 0.84 9.73
C GLN A 39 -8.74 0.70 10.70
N TRP A 40 -9.40 -0.44 10.75
CA TRP A 40 -10.52 -0.68 11.66
C TRP A 40 -10.15 -0.50 13.14
N ARG A 41 -8.87 -0.63 13.49
CA ARG A 41 -8.38 -0.38 14.86
C ARG A 41 -8.33 1.10 15.24
N LEU A 42 -8.58 2.01 14.32
CA LEU A 42 -8.62 3.44 14.59
C LEU A 42 -9.99 3.91 15.06
N THR A 43 -11.05 3.15 14.82
CA THR A 43 -12.43 3.55 15.13
C THR A 43 -12.66 3.89 16.61
N PRO A 44 -12.07 3.21 17.62
CA PRO A 44 -12.19 3.62 19.01
C PRO A 44 -11.57 5.00 19.29
N ILE A 45 -10.51 5.39 18.56
CA ILE A 45 -9.91 6.73 18.68
C ILE A 45 -10.90 7.77 18.14
N PHE A 46 -11.56 7.50 17.00
CA PHE A 46 -12.55 8.40 16.43
C PHE A 46 -13.73 8.62 17.37
N GLU A 47 -14.22 7.56 18.00
CA GLU A 47 -15.29 7.66 19.00
C GLU A 47 -14.89 8.56 20.17
N LYS A 48 -13.72 8.33 20.77
CA LYS A 48 -13.20 9.16 21.87
C LYS A 48 -13.01 10.61 21.47
N VAL A 49 -12.53 10.90 20.25
CA VAL A 49 -12.39 12.27 19.74
C VAL A 49 -13.75 12.94 19.62
N ALA A 50 -14.76 12.23 19.09
CA ALA A 50 -16.12 12.77 18.94
C ALA A 50 -16.79 13.03 20.30
N GLU A 51 -16.50 12.23 21.30
CA GLU A 51 -17.00 12.37 22.68
C GLU A 51 -16.21 13.40 23.51
N GLY A 52 -15.13 13.97 22.96
CA GLY A 52 -14.27 14.95 23.64
C GLY A 52 -13.40 14.36 24.77
N ASN A 53 -13.25 13.04 24.84
CA ASN A 53 -12.49 12.37 25.89
C ASN A 53 -11.20 11.68 25.39
N ALA A 54 -10.79 11.96 24.15
CA ALA A 54 -9.53 11.48 23.59
C ALA A 54 -8.33 12.15 24.28
N THR A 55 -7.35 11.36 24.66
CA THR A 55 -6.10 11.81 25.27
C THR A 55 -4.92 11.68 24.30
N PHE A 56 -3.82 12.35 24.58
CA PHE A 56 -2.56 12.16 23.83
C PHE A 56 -2.14 10.68 23.79
N PHE A 57 -2.33 9.95 24.87
CA PHE A 57 -1.93 8.55 24.96
C PHE A 57 -2.72 7.63 24.02
N ASP A 58 -3.95 7.95 23.65
CA ASP A 58 -4.73 7.18 22.68
C ASP A 58 -4.05 7.17 21.29
N PHE A 59 -3.48 8.29 20.90
CA PHE A 59 -2.68 8.40 19.68
C PHE A 59 -1.29 7.80 19.83
N PHE A 60 -0.69 7.92 21.02
CA PHE A 60 0.68 7.51 21.29
C PHE A 60 0.85 6.00 21.48
N THR A 61 -0.24 5.25 21.72
CA THR A 61 -0.22 3.78 21.82
C THR A 61 0.42 3.10 20.61
N VAL A 62 1.11 1.98 20.87
CA VAL A 62 1.71 1.13 19.84
C VAL A 62 0.62 0.56 18.93
N HIS A 63 0.88 0.53 17.63
CA HIS A 63 0.04 -0.08 16.62
C HIS A 63 0.81 -1.20 15.94
N GLY A 64 0.45 -2.44 16.22
CA GLY A 64 1.23 -3.59 15.78
C GLY A 64 2.64 -3.61 16.38
N HIS A 65 3.65 -3.35 15.57
CA HIS A 65 5.06 -3.29 15.98
C HIS A 65 5.64 -1.87 15.92
N HIS A 66 4.82 -0.87 15.64
CA HIS A 66 5.28 0.49 15.38
C HIS A 66 4.50 1.51 16.22
N ARG A 67 5.15 2.63 16.50
CA ARG A 67 4.50 3.79 17.07
C ARG A 67 4.21 4.77 15.94
N ILE A 68 2.93 4.84 15.49
CA ILE A 68 2.49 5.60 14.34
C ILE A 68 1.68 6.83 14.76
N LEU A 69 2.21 7.63 15.69
CA LEU A 69 1.55 8.82 16.22
C LEU A 69 1.13 9.79 15.10
N ILE A 70 2.08 10.19 14.25
CA ILE A 70 1.82 11.18 13.18
C ILE A 70 0.79 10.67 12.17
N PRO A 71 0.88 9.45 11.64
CA PRO A 71 -0.18 8.88 10.81
C PRO A 71 -1.55 8.85 11.48
N LYS A 72 -1.66 8.45 12.75
CA LYS A 72 -2.93 8.47 13.48
C LYS A 72 -3.54 9.87 13.55
N LEU A 73 -2.74 10.90 13.81
CA LEU A 73 -3.20 12.29 13.82
C LEU A 73 -3.69 12.73 12.44
N ILE A 74 -2.94 12.44 11.37
CA ILE A 74 -3.32 12.78 9.99
C ILE A 74 -4.62 12.06 9.60
N ILE A 75 -4.70 10.75 9.82
CA ILE A 75 -5.87 9.93 9.46
C ILE A 75 -7.10 10.41 10.26
N THR A 76 -6.94 10.71 11.55
CA THR A 76 -8.05 11.23 12.36
C THR A 76 -8.53 12.57 11.83
N ALA A 77 -7.64 13.51 11.51
CA ALA A 77 -8.02 14.78 10.92
C ALA A 77 -8.76 14.61 9.58
N LEU A 78 -8.25 13.72 8.70
CA LEU A 78 -8.92 13.38 7.44
C LEU A 78 -10.28 12.70 7.69
N ALA A 79 -10.39 11.80 8.67
CA ALA A 79 -11.63 11.12 8.98
C ALA A 79 -12.74 12.10 9.40
N PHE A 80 -12.45 13.04 10.27
CA PHE A 80 -13.42 14.04 10.71
C PHE A 80 -13.82 15.04 9.61
N THR A 81 -12.90 15.39 8.70
CA THR A 81 -13.17 16.33 7.61
C THR A 81 -13.90 15.69 6.43
N THR A 82 -13.77 14.35 6.25
CA THR A 82 -14.30 13.64 5.07
C THR A 82 -15.31 12.55 5.41
N LYS A 83 -15.74 12.43 6.67
CA LYS A 83 -16.55 11.31 7.18
C LYS A 83 -15.89 9.95 6.89
N TRP A 84 -14.58 9.94 7.14
CA TRP A 84 -13.68 8.82 6.88
C TRP A 84 -13.73 8.27 5.45
N ASN A 85 -13.63 9.17 4.48
CA ASN A 85 -13.35 8.75 3.11
C ASN A 85 -11.87 8.32 3.00
N THR A 86 -11.63 7.00 2.93
CA THR A 86 -10.27 6.44 2.88
C THR A 86 -9.48 6.85 1.63
N GLN A 87 -10.16 7.30 0.58
CA GLN A 87 -9.51 7.87 -0.61
C GLN A 87 -8.78 9.18 -0.31
N ALA A 88 -9.18 9.93 0.73
CA ALA A 88 -8.45 11.13 1.16
C ALA A 88 -7.04 10.79 1.67
N GLU A 89 -6.88 9.64 2.33
CA GLU A 89 -5.57 9.13 2.78
C GLU A 89 -4.68 8.77 1.58
N ILE A 90 -5.28 8.21 0.52
CA ILE A 90 -4.59 7.89 -0.74
C ILE A 90 -4.11 9.17 -1.42
N ILE A 91 -4.97 10.20 -1.50
CA ILE A 91 -4.60 11.51 -2.05
C ILE A 91 -3.44 12.14 -1.26
N CYS A 92 -3.47 12.04 0.08
CA CYS A 92 -2.40 12.50 0.94
C CYS A 92 -1.07 11.79 0.60
N SER A 93 -1.11 10.47 0.36
CA SER A 93 0.05 9.68 -0.10
C SER A 93 0.60 10.19 -1.44
N VAL A 94 -0.27 10.50 -2.41
CA VAL A 94 0.15 11.07 -3.71
C VAL A 94 0.84 12.42 -3.52
N ILE A 95 0.31 13.29 -2.65
CA ILE A 95 0.93 14.58 -2.33
C ILE A 95 2.32 14.39 -1.73
N PHE A 96 2.50 13.45 -0.79
CA PHE A 96 3.80 13.15 -0.21
C PHE A 96 4.82 12.71 -1.26
N VAL A 97 4.41 11.88 -2.21
CA VAL A 97 5.31 11.42 -3.28
C VAL A 97 5.64 12.54 -4.27
N ILE A 98 4.69 13.41 -4.59
CA ILE A 98 4.94 14.61 -5.42
C ILE A 98 6.01 15.50 -4.76
N ILE A 99 5.87 15.82 -3.48
CA ILE A 99 6.85 16.63 -2.75
C ILE A 99 8.22 15.92 -2.71
N THR A 100 8.22 14.60 -2.45
CA THR A 100 9.44 13.77 -2.47
C THR A 100 10.15 13.87 -3.81
N PHE A 101 9.41 13.74 -4.92
CA PHE A 101 9.97 13.82 -6.27
C PHE A 101 10.61 15.19 -6.55
N PHE A 102 9.92 16.28 -6.22
CA PHE A 102 10.49 17.62 -6.40
C PHE A 102 11.74 17.84 -5.54
N ALA A 103 11.74 17.37 -4.29
CA ALA A 103 12.92 17.46 -3.42
C ALA A 103 14.09 16.66 -3.98
N VAL A 104 13.86 15.43 -4.48
CA VAL A 104 14.88 14.60 -5.15
C VAL A 104 15.47 15.33 -6.36
N CYS A 105 14.63 15.91 -7.23
CA CYS A 105 15.09 16.68 -8.39
C CYS A 105 15.94 17.91 -7.98
N LYS A 106 15.55 18.59 -6.89
CA LYS A 106 16.32 19.74 -6.37
C LYS A 106 17.66 19.32 -5.77
N ILE A 107 17.73 18.22 -5.04
CA ILE A 107 18.99 17.64 -4.56
C ILE A 107 19.90 17.30 -5.73
N ALA A 108 19.34 16.73 -6.82
CA ALA A 108 20.12 16.37 -7.99
C ALA A 108 20.69 17.59 -8.74
N GLN A 109 19.92 18.68 -8.85
CA GLN A 109 20.32 19.88 -9.57
C GLN A 109 21.64 20.50 -9.07
N ILE A 110 21.99 20.35 -7.79
CA ILE A 110 23.23 20.89 -7.22
C ILE A 110 24.48 20.26 -7.85
N ASN A 111 24.39 19.02 -8.28
CA ASN A 111 25.52 18.19 -8.70
C ASN A 111 25.73 18.15 -10.21
N PHE A 112 24.83 18.74 -11.00
CA PHE A 112 24.86 18.66 -12.46
C PHE A 112 24.92 20.04 -13.12
N ASN A 113 25.94 20.26 -13.95
CA ASN A 113 26.12 21.48 -14.74
C ASN A 113 25.21 21.42 -15.99
N ASN A 114 25.01 22.55 -16.64
CA ASN A 114 24.21 22.66 -17.88
C ASN A 114 24.67 21.71 -18.99
N GLN A 115 25.96 21.39 -19.08
CA GLN A 115 26.50 20.46 -20.09
C GLN A 115 26.03 19.01 -19.92
N ASN A 116 25.63 18.62 -18.69
CA ASN A 116 25.19 17.26 -18.36
C ASN A 116 23.68 17.13 -18.17
N GLN A 117 22.90 18.10 -18.68
CA GLN A 117 21.44 18.15 -18.50
C GLN A 117 20.73 16.89 -19.02
N ASN A 118 21.24 16.25 -20.07
CA ASN A 118 20.64 15.00 -20.59
C ASN A 118 20.78 13.83 -19.61
N ILE A 119 21.92 13.71 -18.92
CA ILE A 119 22.16 12.69 -17.89
C ILE A 119 21.22 12.93 -16.72
N LEU A 120 21.09 14.18 -16.28
CA LEU A 120 20.19 14.58 -15.19
C LEU A 120 18.72 14.30 -15.56
N ASN A 121 18.30 14.65 -16.78
CA ASN A 121 16.92 14.40 -17.22
C ASN A 121 16.58 12.90 -17.21
N ILE A 122 17.50 12.04 -17.67
CA ILE A 122 17.30 10.58 -17.61
C ILE A 122 17.15 10.12 -16.16
N ALA A 123 18.04 10.57 -15.25
CA ALA A 123 17.97 10.22 -13.84
C ALA A 123 16.65 10.67 -13.19
N ASN A 124 16.20 11.89 -13.49
CA ASN A 124 14.95 12.42 -12.98
C ASN A 124 13.74 11.66 -13.52
N ILE A 125 13.73 11.30 -14.81
CA ILE A 125 12.65 10.51 -15.44
C ILE A 125 12.58 9.12 -14.78
N LEU A 126 13.71 8.44 -14.59
CA LEU A 126 13.75 7.17 -13.90
C LEU A 126 13.24 7.30 -12.45
N SER A 127 13.63 8.35 -11.74
CA SER A 127 13.15 8.62 -10.38
C SER A 127 11.65 8.85 -10.33
N CYS A 128 11.10 9.59 -11.31
CA CYS A 128 9.65 9.75 -11.49
C CYS A 128 8.96 8.40 -11.71
N LEU A 129 9.49 7.60 -12.64
CA LEU A 129 8.95 6.28 -12.96
C LEU A 129 8.91 5.35 -11.75
N PHE A 130 9.96 5.35 -10.90
CA PHE A 130 10.00 4.54 -9.70
C PHE A 130 9.09 5.06 -8.60
N LEU A 131 9.10 6.36 -8.30
CA LEU A 131 8.29 6.95 -7.24
C LEU A 131 6.78 6.79 -7.49
N PHE A 132 6.33 6.94 -8.74
CA PHE A 132 4.93 6.79 -9.13
C PHE A 132 4.56 5.39 -9.64
N SER A 133 5.46 4.41 -9.46
CA SER A 133 5.31 3.06 -9.97
C SER A 133 4.16 2.28 -9.33
N LEU A 134 3.45 1.47 -10.13
CA LEU A 134 2.43 0.55 -9.65
C LEU A 134 2.99 -0.68 -8.93
N VAL A 135 4.30 -0.91 -8.93
CA VAL A 135 4.91 -2.02 -8.18
C VAL A 135 4.66 -1.94 -6.68
N GLN A 136 4.32 -0.77 -6.15
CA GLN A 136 3.95 -0.53 -4.76
C GLN A 136 2.42 -0.43 -4.55
N HIS A 137 1.63 -1.15 -5.35
CA HIS A 137 0.17 -1.03 -5.44
C HIS A 137 -0.58 -1.16 -4.10
N GLN A 138 -0.09 -1.98 -3.15
CA GLN A 138 -0.71 -2.06 -1.82
C GLN A 138 -0.67 -0.71 -1.10
N ASN A 139 0.46 0.01 -1.16
CA ASN A 139 0.57 1.32 -0.55
C ASN A 139 -0.24 2.40 -1.29
N TRP A 140 -0.49 2.23 -2.58
CA TRP A 140 -1.35 3.11 -3.34
C TRP A 140 -2.84 2.90 -3.08
N LEU A 141 -3.27 1.65 -2.86
CA LEU A 141 -4.69 1.31 -2.71
C LEU A 141 -5.14 1.25 -1.24
N TRP A 142 -4.21 1.19 -0.31
CA TRP A 142 -4.47 1.13 1.13
C TRP A 142 -4.03 2.43 1.80
N GLY A 143 -4.97 3.37 1.99
CA GLY A 143 -4.69 4.71 2.50
C GLY A 143 -3.97 4.72 3.84
N PHE A 144 -4.26 3.76 4.73
CA PHE A 144 -3.57 3.59 6.01
C PHE A 144 -2.04 3.55 5.88
N THR A 145 -1.52 3.02 4.79
CA THR A 145 -0.08 2.86 4.56
C THR A 145 0.62 4.14 4.12
N LEU A 146 -0.04 5.30 4.17
CA LEU A 146 0.54 6.63 3.93
C LEU A 146 1.85 6.85 4.71
N PHE A 147 2.05 6.13 5.82
CA PHE A 147 3.25 6.23 6.65
C PHE A 147 4.53 5.78 5.92
N TRP A 148 4.47 4.89 4.94
CA TRP A 148 5.64 4.54 4.12
C TRP A 148 6.12 5.73 3.30
N PHE A 149 5.18 6.44 2.66
CA PHE A 149 5.49 7.62 1.85
C PHE A 149 5.92 8.79 2.72
N LEU A 150 5.27 9.00 3.87
CA LEU A 150 5.62 10.07 4.80
C LEU A 150 7.01 9.86 5.41
N THR A 151 7.39 8.63 5.75
CA THR A 151 8.74 8.31 6.26
C THR A 151 9.81 8.63 5.23
N ASN A 152 9.59 8.24 3.96
CA ASN A 152 10.49 8.56 2.86
C ASN A 152 10.56 10.07 2.62
N LEU A 153 9.43 10.77 2.66
CA LEU A 153 9.38 12.23 2.55
C LEU A 153 10.21 12.89 3.66
N CYS A 154 10.06 12.46 4.91
CA CYS A 154 10.80 13.02 6.03
C CYS A 154 12.32 12.90 5.83
N LEU A 155 12.81 11.73 5.42
CA LEU A 155 14.23 11.55 5.10
C LEU A 155 14.67 12.49 3.97
N ILE A 156 13.96 12.48 2.85
CA ILE A 156 14.33 13.26 1.66
C ILE A 156 14.30 14.76 1.97
N MET A 157 13.33 15.24 2.76
CA MET A 157 13.28 16.64 3.19
C MET A 157 14.43 17.01 4.13
N ALA A 158 14.83 16.11 5.04
CA ALA A 158 16.00 16.35 5.89
C ALA A 158 17.29 16.45 5.05
N VAL A 159 17.47 15.56 4.05
CA VAL A 159 18.58 15.64 3.09
C VAL A 159 18.53 16.93 2.28
N TYR A 160 17.34 17.29 1.76
CA TYR A 160 17.11 18.54 1.01
C TYR A 160 17.50 19.78 1.83
N LEU A 161 17.03 19.87 3.06
CA LEU A 161 17.30 21.00 3.95
C LEU A 161 18.79 21.18 4.23
N ILE A 162 19.52 20.07 4.39
CA ILE A 162 20.96 20.10 4.67
C ILE A 162 21.78 20.50 3.45
N HIS A 163 21.44 20.01 2.27
CA HIS A 163 22.28 20.11 1.09
C HIS A 163 21.85 21.18 0.08
N VAL A 164 20.57 21.59 0.05
CA VAL A 164 20.04 22.51 -0.98
C VAL A 164 19.87 23.94 -0.45
N LEU A 165 19.41 24.11 0.80
CA LEU A 165 19.08 25.42 1.35
C LEU A 165 20.32 26.12 1.97
N GLU A 166 21.35 26.36 1.16
CA GLU A 166 22.59 27.03 1.63
C GLU A 166 22.39 28.50 2.00
N ASN A 167 21.30 29.15 1.53
CA ASN A 167 20.94 30.52 1.84
C ASN A 167 20.46 30.73 3.29
N ILE A 168 20.18 29.66 4.03
CA ILE A 168 19.82 29.73 5.45
C ILE A 168 20.96 29.17 6.33
N SER A 169 21.04 29.69 7.56
CA SER A 169 22.15 29.34 8.47
C SER A 169 22.20 27.82 8.76
N ALA A 170 23.42 27.29 8.93
CA ALA A 170 23.63 25.88 9.26
C ALA A 170 22.82 25.41 10.48
N LYS A 171 22.68 26.27 11.52
CA LYS A 171 21.83 25.95 12.70
C LYS A 171 20.37 25.73 12.33
N ARG A 172 19.81 26.62 11.50
CA ARG A 172 18.40 26.49 11.05
C ARG A 172 18.21 25.25 10.18
N ARG A 173 19.14 24.97 9.25
CA ARG A 173 19.09 23.74 8.41
C ARG A 173 19.04 22.48 9.26
N ILE A 174 19.95 22.37 10.25
CA ILE A 174 20.01 21.20 11.15
C ILE A 174 18.74 21.11 12.00
N PHE A 175 18.26 22.24 12.53
CA PHE A 175 17.02 22.24 13.33
C PHE A 175 15.81 21.77 12.53
N LEU A 176 15.62 22.28 11.31
CA LEU A 176 14.54 21.85 10.43
C LEU A 176 14.67 20.37 10.03
N ALA A 177 15.90 19.92 9.73
CA ALA A 177 16.16 18.51 9.45
C ALA A 177 15.82 17.61 10.66
N ALA A 178 16.15 18.07 11.88
CA ALA A 178 15.81 17.35 13.11
C ALA A 178 14.29 17.24 13.31
N ILE A 179 13.51 18.27 12.96
CA ILE A 179 12.03 18.19 12.98
C ILE A 179 11.53 17.08 12.04
N PHE A 180 12.05 17.01 10.81
CA PHE A 180 11.65 15.94 9.90
C PHE A 180 12.07 14.55 10.39
N CYS A 181 13.27 14.42 10.98
CA CYS A 181 13.68 13.15 11.59
C CYS A 181 12.79 12.77 12.77
N PHE A 182 12.38 13.73 13.60
CA PHE A 182 11.45 13.49 14.71
C PHE A 182 10.08 13.05 14.19
N ILE A 183 9.49 13.75 13.22
CA ILE A 183 8.24 13.36 12.56
C ILE A 183 8.38 11.95 11.99
N GLY A 184 9.45 11.67 11.26
CA GLY A 184 9.73 10.34 10.69
C GLY A 184 9.80 9.24 11.75
N SER A 185 10.43 9.51 12.90
CA SER A 185 10.55 8.57 14.02
C SER A 185 9.20 8.12 14.59
N PHE A 186 8.21 9.02 14.61
CA PHE A 186 6.85 8.73 15.07
C PHE A 186 5.86 8.46 13.94
N THR A 187 6.38 8.27 12.73
CA THR A 187 5.63 7.81 11.55
C THR A 187 5.79 6.31 11.37
N LEU A 188 7.03 5.81 11.42
CA LEU A 188 7.37 4.39 11.32
C LEU A 188 8.73 4.18 11.99
N ILE A 189 9.01 3.00 12.57
CA ILE A 189 10.28 2.72 13.27
C ILE A 189 11.51 3.01 12.39
N GLN A 190 11.41 2.78 11.08
CA GLN A 190 12.46 3.09 10.12
C GLN A 190 12.85 4.58 10.12
N GLY A 191 11.94 5.48 10.51
CA GLY A 191 12.26 6.90 10.64
C GLY A 191 13.36 7.21 11.66
N LEU A 192 13.55 6.36 12.68
CA LEU A 192 14.69 6.48 13.63
C LEU A 192 16.04 6.32 12.92
N PHE A 193 16.12 5.54 11.86
CA PHE A 193 17.36 5.37 11.12
C PHE A 193 17.79 6.65 10.39
N SER A 194 16.86 7.57 10.12
CA SER A 194 17.18 8.86 9.51
C SER A 194 18.21 9.65 10.33
N TRP A 195 18.15 9.56 11.65
CA TRP A 195 19.13 10.22 12.53
C TRP A 195 20.54 9.70 12.32
N LEU A 196 20.72 8.40 12.13
CA LEU A 196 22.01 7.75 11.96
C LEU A 196 22.59 8.01 10.57
N VAL A 197 21.77 7.81 9.52
CA VAL A 197 22.23 7.92 8.14
C VAL A 197 22.54 9.37 7.73
N LEU A 198 22.01 10.37 8.44
CA LEU A 198 22.28 11.79 8.21
C LEU A 198 23.58 12.29 8.87
N ILE A 199 24.25 11.50 9.71
CA ILE A 199 25.50 11.90 10.35
C ILE A 199 26.56 12.40 9.33
N PRO A 200 26.83 11.70 8.20
CA PRO A 200 27.75 12.20 7.18
C PRO A 200 27.29 13.54 6.58
N SER A 201 25.99 13.73 6.38
CA SER A 201 25.40 14.98 5.88
C SER A 201 25.59 16.13 6.87
N ILE A 202 25.43 15.91 8.19
CA ILE A 202 25.67 16.91 9.23
C ILE A 202 27.16 17.32 9.27
N LEU A 203 28.03 16.34 9.15
CA LEU A 203 29.50 16.57 9.13
C LEU A 203 29.95 17.26 7.84
N SER A 204 29.21 17.14 6.73
CA SER A 204 29.53 17.82 5.47
C SER A 204 29.29 19.34 5.53
N ILE A 205 28.47 19.83 6.43
CA ILE A 205 28.21 21.26 6.59
C ILE A 205 29.50 21.97 7.02
N GLU A 206 29.87 23.02 6.30
CA GLU A 206 31.08 23.82 6.58
C GLU A 206 31.13 24.32 8.02
N GLY A 207 32.35 24.42 8.54
CA GLY A 207 32.60 24.92 9.89
C GLY A 207 33.91 24.37 10.50
N LYS A 208 34.37 25.02 11.56
CA LYS A 208 35.54 24.60 12.35
C LYS A 208 35.26 23.26 13.04
N ALA A 209 36.26 22.46 13.34
CA ALA A 209 36.12 21.14 14.01
C ALA A 209 35.25 21.22 15.28
N LYS A 210 35.43 22.21 16.14
CA LYS A 210 34.61 22.45 17.34
C LYS A 210 33.10 22.60 16.99
N GLN A 211 32.79 23.33 15.91
CA GLN A 211 31.40 23.52 15.48
C GLN A 211 30.79 22.21 14.95
N LYS A 212 31.58 21.41 14.20
CA LYS A 212 31.13 20.10 13.71
C LYS A 212 30.85 19.13 14.87
N ILE A 213 31.75 19.09 15.86
CA ILE A 213 31.57 18.28 17.07
C ILE A 213 30.32 18.72 17.84
N THR A 214 30.14 20.03 18.06
CA THR A 214 28.96 20.56 18.76
C THR A 214 27.65 20.16 18.03
N ARG A 215 27.62 20.28 16.70
CA ARG A 215 26.45 19.87 15.89
C ARG A 215 26.17 18.36 16.04
N LEU A 216 27.20 17.53 16.00
CA LEU A 216 27.09 16.09 16.17
C LEU A 216 26.59 15.72 17.57
N VAL A 217 27.10 16.36 18.60
CA VAL A 217 26.64 16.13 19.99
C VAL A 217 25.17 16.50 20.14
N ILE A 218 24.76 17.68 19.66
CA ILE A 218 23.33 18.09 19.70
C ILE A 218 22.46 17.12 18.91
N TRP A 219 22.89 16.71 17.72
CA TRP A 219 22.18 15.77 16.87
C TRP A 219 22.01 14.41 17.56
N SER A 220 23.06 13.89 18.17
CA SER A 220 23.04 12.62 18.92
C SER A 220 22.15 12.70 20.16
N LEU A 221 22.15 13.83 20.87
CA LEU A 221 21.26 14.04 22.01
C LEU A 221 19.78 14.04 21.57
N LEU A 222 19.44 14.72 20.47
CA LEU A 222 18.07 14.71 19.92
C LEU A 222 17.65 13.31 19.47
N PHE A 223 18.57 12.54 18.88
CA PHE A 223 18.31 11.14 18.55
C PHE A 223 18.02 10.29 19.80
N VAL A 224 18.87 10.40 20.83
CA VAL A 224 18.67 9.67 22.10
C VAL A 224 17.33 10.04 22.74
N VAL A 225 17.00 11.33 22.78
CA VAL A 225 15.68 11.79 23.27
C VAL A 225 14.53 11.18 22.46
N SER A 226 14.66 11.14 21.13
CA SER A 226 13.66 10.52 20.26
C SER A 226 13.50 9.01 20.55
N CYS A 227 14.61 8.30 20.78
CA CYS A 227 14.58 6.87 21.17
C CYS A 227 13.94 6.67 22.53
N ILE A 228 14.27 7.50 23.53
CA ILE A 228 13.67 7.41 24.88
C ILE A 228 12.14 7.61 24.78
N ILE A 229 11.70 8.69 24.11
CA ILE A 229 10.27 8.96 23.91
C ILE A 229 9.60 7.80 23.16
N TYR A 230 10.24 7.26 22.14
CA TYR A 230 9.72 6.11 21.38
C TYR A 230 9.56 4.87 22.25
N ALA A 231 10.45 4.65 23.22
CA ALA A 231 10.47 3.48 24.11
C ALA A 231 9.47 3.56 25.28
N ILE A 232 8.91 4.74 25.60
CA ILE A 232 7.95 4.89 26.69
C ILE A 232 6.75 3.96 26.49
N ASN A 233 6.50 3.02 27.40
CA ASN A 233 5.40 2.04 27.33
C ASN A 233 5.33 1.32 25.97
N PHE A 234 6.47 0.92 25.41
CA PHE A 234 6.55 0.20 24.15
C PHE A 234 6.32 -1.30 24.37
N ASN A 235 5.07 -1.73 24.21
CA ASN A 235 4.68 -3.14 24.29
C ASN A 235 4.26 -3.61 22.88
N PRO A 236 5.14 -4.20 22.08
CA PRO A 236 4.79 -4.71 20.75
C PRO A 236 3.89 -5.96 20.89
N ILE A 237 3.01 -6.16 19.91
CA ILE A 237 2.07 -7.29 19.88
C ILE A 237 2.79 -8.66 19.79
N ARG A 238 4.00 -8.65 19.24
CA ARG A 238 4.88 -9.84 19.16
C ARG A 238 6.26 -9.48 19.66
N GLU A 239 6.86 -10.37 20.41
CA GLU A 239 8.26 -10.24 20.80
C GLU A 239 9.17 -10.43 19.57
N PRO A 240 10.27 -9.65 19.50
CA PRO A 240 11.32 -9.91 18.52
C PRO A 240 11.87 -11.31 18.70
N LYS A 241 12.19 -11.99 17.59
CA LYS A 241 12.81 -13.32 17.64
C LYS A 241 14.30 -13.20 17.30
N PRO A 242 15.15 -12.79 18.25
CA PRO A 242 16.58 -12.56 18.00
C PRO A 242 17.34 -13.81 17.59
N PHE A 243 16.84 -15.00 17.93
CA PHE A 243 17.44 -16.29 17.56
C PHE A 243 17.53 -16.52 16.05
N LEU A 244 16.71 -15.85 15.22
CA LEU A 244 16.80 -15.94 13.77
C LEU A 244 18.17 -15.50 13.23
N PHE A 245 18.86 -14.57 13.91
CA PHE A 245 20.20 -14.13 13.50
C PHE A 245 21.27 -15.22 13.71
N THR A 246 21.12 -16.03 14.76
CA THR A 246 22.10 -17.05 15.13
C THR A 246 21.79 -18.40 14.48
N GLU A 247 20.51 -18.75 14.39
CA GLU A 247 20.08 -20.08 13.92
C GLU A 247 19.81 -20.13 12.41
N GLN A 248 19.28 -19.03 11.82
CA GLN A 248 18.88 -18.99 10.41
C GLN A 248 19.33 -17.72 9.68
N PRO A 249 20.63 -17.36 9.69
CA PRO A 249 21.12 -16.12 9.09
C PRO A 249 20.85 -16.05 7.57
N PHE A 250 20.91 -17.17 6.87
CA PHE A 250 20.64 -17.23 5.43
C PHE A 250 19.18 -16.89 5.10
N LEU A 251 18.22 -17.19 5.98
CA LEU A 251 16.83 -16.81 5.78
C LEU A 251 16.67 -15.30 5.77
N ILE A 252 17.32 -14.62 6.72
CA ILE A 252 17.32 -13.15 6.81
C ILE A 252 18.02 -12.53 5.60
N ILE A 253 19.18 -13.07 5.19
CA ILE A 253 19.94 -12.57 4.03
C ILE A 253 19.12 -12.71 2.75
N ASN A 254 18.53 -13.89 2.51
CA ASN A 254 17.71 -14.13 1.33
C ASN A 254 16.47 -13.21 1.29
N TYR A 255 15.79 -13.03 2.44
CA TYR A 255 14.67 -12.14 2.54
C TYR A 255 15.08 -10.68 2.30
N PHE A 256 16.20 -10.24 2.86
CA PHE A 256 16.77 -8.91 2.67
C PHE A 256 17.09 -8.62 1.20
N LEU A 257 17.79 -9.53 0.53
CA LEU A 257 18.10 -9.39 -0.89
C LEU A 257 16.82 -9.39 -1.73
N ALA A 258 15.87 -10.26 -1.41
CA ALA A 258 14.58 -10.30 -2.09
C ALA A 258 13.82 -8.96 -1.95
N VAL A 259 13.76 -8.37 -0.75
CA VAL A 259 13.13 -7.06 -0.52
C VAL A 259 13.78 -5.95 -1.33
N ILE A 260 15.11 -5.95 -1.44
CA ILE A 260 15.86 -4.98 -2.28
C ILE A 260 15.54 -5.19 -3.77
N GLY A 261 15.45 -6.44 -4.24
CA GLY A 261 15.19 -6.77 -5.65
C GLY A 261 13.74 -6.62 -6.08
N LEU A 262 12.81 -6.64 -5.12
CA LEU A 262 11.36 -6.63 -5.32
C LEU A 262 10.81 -5.52 -6.24
N PRO A 263 11.35 -4.30 -6.27
CA PRO A 263 10.89 -3.28 -7.21
C PRO A 263 11.03 -3.63 -8.68
N LEU A 264 12.00 -4.47 -9.03
CA LEU A 264 12.28 -4.87 -10.41
C LEU A 264 11.71 -6.24 -10.77
N VAL A 265 11.74 -7.20 -9.82
CA VAL A 265 11.33 -8.59 -10.09
C VAL A 265 10.57 -9.16 -8.91
N ARG A 266 9.47 -9.89 -9.19
CA ARG A 266 8.59 -10.50 -8.18
C ARG A 266 8.58 -12.04 -8.22
N LEU A 267 9.71 -12.63 -8.51
CA LEU A 267 9.94 -14.06 -8.42
C LEU A 267 11.04 -14.29 -7.39
N PRO A 268 10.93 -15.28 -6.48
CA PRO A 268 11.83 -15.42 -5.33
C PRO A 268 13.31 -15.40 -5.69
N ILE A 269 13.79 -16.37 -6.48
CA ILE A 269 15.21 -16.49 -6.85
C ILE A 269 15.69 -15.29 -7.69
N PRO A 270 14.98 -14.87 -8.77
CA PRO A 270 15.36 -13.66 -9.52
C PRO A 270 15.39 -12.39 -8.67
N ALA A 271 14.48 -12.23 -7.68
CA ALA A 271 14.49 -11.08 -6.78
C ALA A 271 15.73 -11.08 -5.87
N ILE A 272 16.14 -12.24 -5.32
CA ILE A 272 17.36 -12.37 -4.53
C ILE A 272 18.59 -11.99 -5.37
N LEU A 273 18.71 -12.53 -6.60
CA LEU A 273 19.84 -12.23 -7.50
C LEU A 273 19.85 -10.73 -7.89
N THR A 274 18.69 -10.16 -8.20
CA THR A 274 18.57 -8.72 -8.51
C THR A 274 18.96 -7.88 -7.29
N GLY A 275 18.52 -8.27 -6.09
CA GLY A 275 18.88 -7.59 -4.85
C GLY A 275 20.39 -7.65 -4.57
N LEU A 276 21.03 -8.80 -4.84
CA LEU A 276 22.48 -8.94 -4.71
C LEU A 276 23.22 -8.00 -5.67
N ILE A 277 22.76 -7.91 -6.93
CA ILE A 277 23.35 -6.99 -7.91
C ILE A 277 23.18 -5.53 -7.46
N LEU A 278 22.00 -5.12 -7.01
CA LEU A 278 21.74 -3.76 -6.53
C LEU A 278 22.57 -3.43 -5.29
N PHE A 279 22.65 -4.33 -4.31
CA PHE A 279 23.44 -4.16 -3.10
C PHE A 279 24.94 -4.06 -3.41
N SER A 280 25.48 -4.98 -4.23
CA SER A 280 26.88 -4.97 -4.66
C SER A 280 27.22 -3.70 -5.46
N SER A 281 26.30 -3.24 -6.31
CA SER A 281 26.45 -1.97 -7.05
C SER A 281 26.51 -0.77 -6.10
N PHE A 282 25.71 -0.75 -5.04
CA PHE A 282 25.76 0.30 -4.04
C PHE A 282 27.08 0.31 -3.28
N LEU A 283 27.58 -0.87 -2.89
CA LEU A 283 28.90 -0.99 -2.24
C LEU A 283 30.03 -0.55 -3.17
N PHE A 284 29.97 -0.92 -4.45
CA PHE A 284 30.94 -0.48 -5.46
C PHE A 284 30.97 1.04 -5.60
N PHE A 285 29.82 1.71 -5.75
CA PHE A 285 29.77 3.17 -5.85
C PHE A 285 30.19 3.84 -4.55
N THR A 286 29.83 3.28 -3.40
CA THR A 286 30.28 3.76 -2.10
C THR A 286 31.80 3.73 -2.01
N TYR A 287 32.43 2.62 -2.34
CA TYR A 287 33.87 2.49 -2.39
C TYR A 287 34.50 3.44 -3.42
N TYR A 288 33.98 3.47 -4.66
CA TYR A 288 34.52 4.30 -5.75
C TYR A 288 34.55 5.79 -5.40
N PHE A 289 33.50 6.31 -4.78
CA PHE A 289 33.39 7.72 -4.46
C PHE A 289 34.09 8.10 -3.13
N LEU A 290 34.23 7.16 -2.22
CA LEU A 290 34.83 7.40 -0.90
C LEU A 290 36.30 6.98 -0.79
N LYS A 291 36.88 6.28 -1.78
CA LYS A 291 38.29 5.81 -1.74
C LYS A 291 39.36 6.92 -1.67
N LYS A 292 39.02 8.18 -1.99
CA LYS A 292 39.90 9.30 -1.72
C LYS A 292 39.85 9.62 -0.23
N PRO A 293 41.02 9.91 0.41
CA PRO A 293 41.17 9.77 1.85
C PRO A 293 40.15 10.58 2.67
N PHE A 294 39.41 9.87 3.48
CA PHE A 294 38.41 10.36 4.44
C PHE A 294 39.00 11.30 5.53
N TYR A 295 40.32 11.26 5.74
CA TYR A 295 40.97 12.03 6.81
C TYR A 295 41.02 13.54 6.55
N LYS A 296 40.75 14.02 5.35
CA LYS A 296 40.52 15.45 5.12
C LYS A 296 39.05 15.77 5.35
N LEU A 297 38.64 15.98 6.58
CA LEU A 297 37.31 16.44 7.03
C LEU A 297 36.76 17.69 6.28
N THR A 298 37.55 18.22 5.33
CA THR A 298 37.20 19.41 4.54
C THR A 298 36.56 19.12 3.20
N PHE A 299 36.55 17.86 2.73
CA PHE A 299 36.04 17.52 1.41
C PHE A 299 35.01 16.39 1.50
N PHE A 300 33.71 16.73 1.42
CA PHE A 300 32.62 15.78 1.27
C PHE A 300 32.17 15.74 -0.19
N PRO A 301 32.09 14.54 -0.82
CA PRO A 301 31.69 14.44 -2.22
C PRO A 301 30.22 14.82 -2.39
N PRO A 302 29.83 15.36 -3.55
CA PRO A 302 28.42 15.61 -3.92
C PRO A 302 27.52 14.36 -3.91
N THR A 303 28.10 13.19 -3.66
CA THR A 303 27.44 11.89 -3.57
C THR A 303 26.83 11.62 -2.20
N ILE A 304 27.19 12.38 -1.15
CA ILE A 304 26.69 12.16 0.22
C ILE A 304 25.17 12.07 0.29
N PRO A 305 24.37 12.97 -0.34
CA PRO A 305 22.93 12.84 -0.33
C PRO A 305 22.45 11.46 -0.79
N TRP A 306 23.01 10.96 -1.89
CA TRP A 306 22.63 9.68 -2.49
C TRP A 306 23.07 8.48 -1.65
N LEU A 307 24.28 8.53 -1.10
CA LEU A 307 24.75 7.52 -0.16
C LEU A 307 23.88 7.47 1.10
N THR A 308 23.46 8.62 1.63
CA THR A 308 22.53 8.71 2.77
C THR A 308 21.20 8.04 2.44
N ILE A 309 20.59 8.37 1.29
CA ILE A 309 19.31 7.81 0.85
C ILE A 309 19.40 6.30 0.63
N GLY A 310 20.46 5.83 -0.04
CA GLY A 310 20.68 4.41 -0.29
C GLY A 310 20.93 3.62 0.99
N THR A 311 21.75 4.15 1.92
CA THR A 311 22.01 3.52 3.22
C THR A 311 20.73 3.40 4.05
N PHE A 312 19.87 4.44 4.06
CA PHE A 312 18.57 4.38 4.72
C PHE A 312 17.70 3.24 4.17
N SER A 313 17.64 3.10 2.84
CA SER A 313 16.88 2.03 2.19
C SER A 313 17.41 0.64 2.59
N ILE A 314 18.73 0.46 2.62
CA ILE A 314 19.37 -0.80 3.02
C ILE A 314 19.05 -1.16 4.48
N ILE A 315 19.24 -0.21 5.42
CA ILE A 315 18.95 -0.45 6.84
C ILE A 315 17.46 -0.74 7.04
N SER A 316 16.60 -0.02 6.32
CA SER A 316 15.15 -0.26 6.37
C SER A 316 14.76 -1.63 5.84
N ALA A 317 15.35 -2.07 4.72
CA ALA A 317 15.13 -3.42 4.18
C ALA A 317 15.61 -4.50 5.13
N LEU A 318 16.78 -4.29 5.77
CA LEU A 318 17.29 -5.20 6.80
C LEU A 318 16.35 -5.29 8.01
N SER A 319 15.86 -4.14 8.50
CA SER A 319 14.87 -4.09 9.60
C SER A 319 13.58 -4.84 9.27
N ILE A 320 13.08 -4.72 8.04
CA ILE A 320 11.92 -5.49 7.56
C ILE A 320 12.24 -6.99 7.57
N SER A 321 13.43 -7.37 7.12
CA SER A 321 13.84 -8.77 7.03
C SER A 321 13.94 -9.43 8.41
N VAL A 322 14.50 -8.73 9.38
CA VAL A 322 14.54 -9.19 10.78
C VAL A 322 13.15 -9.48 11.32
N GLY A 323 12.17 -8.64 11.01
CA GLY A 323 10.81 -8.80 11.51
C GLY A 323 9.92 -9.74 10.67
N ARG A 324 10.37 -10.20 9.49
CA ARG A 324 9.49 -10.89 8.52
C ARG A 324 10.09 -12.14 7.85
N ALA A 325 11.39 -12.39 7.98
CA ALA A 325 12.03 -13.51 7.30
C ALA A 325 11.44 -14.88 7.69
N GLU A 326 10.90 -15.02 8.90
CA GLU A 326 10.21 -16.24 9.35
C GLU A 326 9.06 -16.70 8.45
N TYR A 327 8.46 -15.77 7.69
CA TYR A 327 7.34 -16.06 6.77
C TYR A 327 7.80 -16.55 5.38
N GLY A 328 9.12 -16.67 5.16
CA GLY A 328 9.69 -17.09 3.89
C GLY A 328 9.73 -15.96 2.85
N VAL A 329 10.56 -16.17 1.81
CA VAL A 329 10.78 -15.18 0.72
C VAL A 329 9.50 -14.93 -0.09
N GLU A 330 8.62 -15.92 -0.21
CA GLU A 330 7.34 -15.83 -0.89
C GLU A 330 6.45 -14.74 -0.26
N ASN A 331 6.53 -14.56 1.05
CA ASN A 331 5.82 -13.49 1.73
C ASN A 331 6.30 -12.09 1.29
N ALA A 332 7.60 -11.92 1.01
CA ALA A 332 8.10 -10.68 0.43
C ALA A 332 7.48 -10.42 -0.96
N MET A 333 7.36 -11.48 -1.81
CA MET A 333 6.79 -11.35 -3.16
C MET A 333 5.35 -10.86 -3.15
N THR A 334 4.56 -11.28 -2.18
CA THR A 334 3.15 -10.87 -2.03
C THR A 334 2.99 -9.52 -1.33
N SER A 335 4.02 -9.03 -0.63
CA SER A 335 3.99 -7.80 0.17
C SER A 335 4.55 -6.59 -0.59
N SER A 336 3.80 -6.07 -1.57
CA SER A 336 4.25 -4.93 -2.40
C SER A 336 4.55 -3.65 -1.60
N ARG A 337 4.08 -3.56 -0.36
CA ARG A 337 4.31 -2.42 0.54
C ARG A 337 5.79 -2.18 0.87
N TYR A 338 6.63 -3.22 0.87
CA TYR A 338 8.06 -3.09 1.16
C TYR A 338 8.84 -2.43 0.01
N THR A 339 8.28 -2.48 -1.20
CA THR A 339 8.87 -1.86 -2.40
C THR A 339 9.09 -0.36 -2.24
N THR A 340 8.21 0.33 -1.50
CA THR A 340 8.27 1.79 -1.33
C THR A 340 9.60 2.28 -0.73
N THR A 341 10.15 1.54 0.24
CA THR A 341 11.46 1.89 0.81
C THR A 341 12.61 1.42 -0.09
N SER A 342 12.48 0.23 -0.72
CA SER A 342 13.53 -0.32 -1.60
C SER A 342 13.73 0.52 -2.87
N ILE A 343 12.70 1.24 -3.34
CA ILE A 343 12.80 2.19 -4.44
C ILE A 343 13.85 3.28 -4.17
N LEU A 344 14.03 3.71 -2.92
CA LEU A 344 15.03 4.72 -2.56
C LEU A 344 16.47 4.24 -2.85
N LEU A 345 16.77 2.94 -2.70
CA LEU A 345 18.07 2.40 -3.10
C LEU A 345 18.27 2.52 -4.61
N ILE A 346 17.24 2.22 -5.40
CA ILE A 346 17.34 2.32 -6.87
C ILE A 346 17.52 3.77 -7.29
N ILE A 347 16.76 4.70 -6.69
CA ILE A 347 16.92 6.14 -6.94
C ILE A 347 18.36 6.59 -6.59
N SER A 348 18.87 6.16 -5.44
CA SER A 348 20.26 6.43 -5.06
C SER A 348 21.24 5.91 -6.12
N LEU A 349 21.08 4.66 -6.58
CA LEU A 349 21.93 4.06 -7.61
C LEU A 349 21.83 4.78 -8.97
N VAL A 350 20.64 5.22 -9.36
CA VAL A 350 20.41 5.99 -10.59
C VAL A 350 21.26 7.28 -10.58
N TYR A 351 21.26 8.02 -9.46
CA TYR A 351 22.05 9.25 -9.38
C TYR A 351 23.53 8.99 -9.17
N LEU A 352 23.93 7.96 -8.42
CA LEU A 352 25.34 7.56 -8.29
C LEU A 352 25.92 7.15 -9.64
N LEU A 353 25.17 6.38 -10.42
CA LEU A 353 25.54 6.00 -11.78
C LEU A 353 25.59 7.22 -12.70
N ALA A 354 24.61 8.13 -12.61
CA ALA A 354 24.60 9.38 -13.37
C ALA A 354 25.85 10.25 -13.08
N LEU A 355 26.24 10.39 -11.80
CA LEU A 355 27.47 11.09 -11.38
C LEU A 355 28.74 10.37 -11.85
N PHE A 356 28.72 9.03 -11.88
CA PHE A 356 29.84 8.26 -12.42
C PHE A 356 29.99 8.49 -13.93
N VAL A 357 28.89 8.43 -14.67
CA VAL A 357 28.90 8.65 -16.14
C VAL A 357 29.24 10.10 -16.47
N GLN A 358 28.84 11.08 -15.66
CA GLN A 358 29.26 12.47 -15.81
C GLN A 358 30.79 12.61 -15.80
N LYS A 359 31.48 11.83 -14.95
CA LYS A 359 32.95 11.79 -14.88
C LYS A 359 33.59 10.93 -15.96
N GLN A 360 32.88 9.92 -16.43
CA GLN A 360 33.36 8.88 -17.34
C GLN A 360 32.43 8.74 -18.57
N GLN A 361 32.45 9.73 -19.45
CA GLN A 361 31.52 9.86 -20.60
C GLN A 361 31.50 8.66 -21.56
N LYS A 362 32.56 7.84 -21.58
CA LYS A 362 32.62 6.60 -22.36
C LYS A 362 31.50 5.60 -22.00
N TYR A 363 30.89 5.71 -20.82
CA TYR A 363 29.79 4.84 -20.37
C TYR A 363 28.41 5.43 -20.65
N LEU A 364 28.31 6.58 -21.32
CA LEU A 364 27.02 7.24 -21.58
C LEU A 364 26.05 6.35 -22.38
N LEU A 365 26.55 5.61 -23.38
CA LEU A 365 25.72 4.70 -24.16
C LEU A 365 25.13 3.59 -23.28
N ILE A 366 25.96 2.95 -22.44
CA ILE A 366 25.53 1.91 -21.51
C ILE A 366 24.48 2.46 -20.56
N TYR A 367 24.66 3.68 -20.03
CA TYR A 367 23.69 4.33 -19.17
C TYR A 367 22.33 4.51 -19.85
N LYS A 368 22.32 4.95 -21.11
CA LYS A 368 21.08 5.09 -21.90
C LYS A 368 20.39 3.75 -22.14
N ILE A 369 21.17 2.70 -22.49
CA ILE A 369 20.64 1.34 -22.69
C ILE A 369 19.99 0.82 -21.38
N LEU A 370 20.68 0.94 -20.26
CA LEU A 370 20.15 0.55 -18.94
C LEU A 370 18.88 1.34 -18.60
N ALA A 371 18.83 2.65 -18.87
CA ALA A 371 17.64 3.46 -18.64
C ALA A 371 16.43 2.97 -19.46
N VAL A 372 16.63 2.62 -20.72
CA VAL A 372 15.58 2.06 -21.60
C VAL A 372 15.14 0.69 -21.08
N ALA A 373 16.08 -0.19 -20.73
CA ALA A 373 15.79 -1.52 -20.21
C ALA A 373 14.98 -1.45 -18.89
N ILE A 374 15.41 -0.61 -17.95
CA ILE A 374 14.70 -0.39 -16.68
C ILE A 374 13.29 0.15 -16.94
N THR A 375 13.15 1.12 -17.86
CA THR A 375 11.82 1.66 -18.23
C THR A 375 10.92 0.55 -18.78
N GLY A 376 11.45 -0.32 -19.65
CA GLY A 376 10.71 -1.48 -20.18
C GLY A 376 10.26 -2.45 -19.07
N ILE A 377 11.14 -2.79 -18.15
CA ILE A 377 10.82 -3.64 -17.00
C ILE A 377 9.71 -3.02 -16.15
N MET A 378 9.78 -1.72 -15.87
CA MET A 378 8.78 -1.04 -15.06
C MET A 378 7.41 -0.95 -15.75
N LEU A 379 7.38 -0.78 -17.07
CA LEU A 379 6.13 -0.82 -17.85
C LEU A 379 5.52 -2.23 -17.85
N ILE A 380 6.32 -3.28 -18.06
CA ILE A 380 5.87 -4.67 -18.01
C ILE A 380 5.31 -4.98 -16.61
N ASN A 381 6.01 -4.59 -15.53
CA ASN A 381 5.53 -4.76 -14.17
C ASN A 381 4.22 -4.01 -13.91
N SER A 382 4.07 -2.80 -14.46
CA SER A 382 2.83 -2.04 -14.31
C SER A 382 1.65 -2.72 -15.03
N LEU A 383 1.87 -3.24 -16.24
CA LEU A 383 0.85 -4.01 -16.97
C LEU A 383 0.48 -5.30 -16.22
N TYR A 384 1.48 -6.00 -15.67
CA TYR A 384 1.25 -7.20 -14.85
C TYR A 384 0.40 -6.88 -13.61
N VAL A 385 0.72 -5.80 -12.89
CA VAL A 385 -0.06 -5.36 -11.72
C VAL A 385 -1.49 -5.05 -12.14
N MET A 386 -1.71 -4.25 -13.18
CA MET A 386 -3.06 -3.89 -13.65
C MET A 386 -3.90 -5.14 -14.02
N ARG A 387 -3.28 -6.10 -14.72
CA ARG A 387 -3.97 -7.33 -15.12
C ARG A 387 -4.35 -8.23 -13.93
N ASN A 388 -3.49 -8.29 -12.92
CA ASN A 388 -3.64 -9.24 -11.81
C ASN A 388 -4.04 -8.57 -10.49
N ILE A 389 -4.42 -7.30 -10.47
CA ILE A 389 -4.66 -6.55 -9.23
C ILE A 389 -5.71 -7.20 -8.33
N LYS A 390 -6.79 -7.73 -8.90
CA LYS A 390 -7.86 -8.38 -8.15
C LYS A 390 -7.40 -9.67 -7.46
N LEU A 391 -6.44 -10.39 -8.04
CA LEU A 391 -5.85 -11.59 -7.45
C LEU A 391 -4.78 -11.23 -6.41
N SER A 392 -3.96 -10.22 -6.68
CA SER A 392 -2.86 -9.81 -5.79
C SER A 392 -3.33 -8.95 -4.62
N PHE A 393 -4.47 -8.30 -4.74
CA PHE A 393 -5.05 -7.45 -3.70
C PHE A 393 -6.59 -7.57 -3.69
N PRO A 394 -7.14 -8.70 -3.23
CA PRO A 394 -8.60 -8.98 -3.27
C PRO A 394 -9.45 -7.97 -2.52
N TYR A 395 -8.86 -7.18 -1.62
CA TYR A 395 -9.53 -6.11 -0.89
C TYR A 395 -10.35 -5.17 -1.78
N ILE A 396 -9.93 -4.92 -3.02
CA ILE A 396 -10.69 -4.06 -3.94
C ILE A 396 -12.11 -4.58 -4.21
N GLU A 397 -12.37 -5.87 -4.01
CA GLU A 397 -13.71 -6.46 -4.13
C GLU A 397 -14.60 -6.14 -2.91
N SER A 398 -14.02 -5.73 -1.76
CA SER A 398 -14.77 -5.32 -0.56
C SER A 398 -15.69 -4.12 -0.79
N ARG A 399 -15.49 -3.35 -1.88
CA ARG A 399 -16.40 -2.29 -2.31
C ARG A 399 -17.84 -2.76 -2.40
N LYS A 400 -18.05 -4.02 -2.78
CA LYS A 400 -19.36 -4.61 -3.00
C LYS A 400 -20.10 -4.90 -1.69
N ASP A 401 -19.34 -5.25 -0.62
CA ASP A 401 -19.89 -5.60 0.69
C ASP A 401 -20.02 -4.40 1.64
N SER A 402 -19.47 -3.25 1.27
CA SER A 402 -19.35 -2.10 2.17
C SER A 402 -20.68 -1.50 2.61
N GLU A 403 -21.73 -1.64 1.80
CA GLU A 403 -23.09 -1.18 2.13
C GLU A 403 -23.79 -2.11 3.12
N PHE A 404 -23.34 -3.37 3.22
CA PHE A 404 -23.99 -4.44 3.98
C PHE A 404 -23.14 -4.97 5.14
N ILE A 405 -22.16 -4.20 5.63
CA ILE A 405 -21.23 -4.69 6.67
C ILE A 405 -21.96 -5.28 7.90
N LYS A 406 -23.11 -4.73 8.28
CA LYS A 406 -23.89 -5.23 9.43
C LYS A 406 -24.61 -6.53 9.17
N THR A 407 -24.97 -6.81 7.92
CA THR A 407 -25.77 -7.98 7.50
C THR A 407 -24.95 -8.99 6.71
N SER A 408 -23.75 -8.62 6.24
CA SER A 408 -22.88 -9.52 5.50
C SER A 408 -22.34 -10.63 6.40
N PRO A 409 -22.21 -11.86 5.89
CA PRO A 409 -21.59 -12.96 6.63
C PRO A 409 -20.11 -12.70 6.87
N ASP A 410 -19.54 -13.34 7.87
CA ASP A 410 -18.12 -13.17 8.26
C ASP A 410 -17.17 -13.57 7.12
N SER A 411 -17.54 -14.54 6.29
CA SER A 411 -16.80 -14.93 5.09
C SER A 411 -16.56 -13.78 4.10
N CYS A 412 -17.45 -12.78 4.07
CA CYS A 412 -17.32 -11.58 3.25
C CYS A 412 -16.47 -10.51 3.95
N LEU A 413 -16.68 -10.35 5.24
CA LEU A 413 -15.98 -9.34 6.04
C LEU A 413 -14.49 -9.67 6.20
N VAL A 414 -14.10 -10.94 6.05
CA VAL A 414 -12.70 -11.38 6.11
C VAL A 414 -11.82 -10.69 5.05
N LEU A 415 -12.38 -10.25 3.93
CA LEU A 415 -11.67 -9.43 2.95
C LEU A 415 -11.29 -8.05 3.47
N MET A 416 -12.07 -7.52 4.42
CA MET A 416 -11.83 -6.22 5.05
C MET A 416 -10.88 -6.35 6.24
N ASN A 417 -11.06 -7.38 7.05
CA ASN A 417 -10.18 -7.73 8.17
C ASN A 417 -10.42 -9.19 8.59
N GLY A 418 -9.33 -9.94 8.80
CA GLY A 418 -9.43 -11.32 9.30
C GLY A 418 -10.09 -11.44 10.70
N LYS A 419 -10.17 -10.34 11.46
CA LYS A 419 -10.96 -10.22 12.69
C LYS A 419 -12.27 -9.50 12.39
N THR A 420 -13.28 -10.23 11.96
CA THR A 420 -14.56 -9.67 11.49
C THR A 420 -15.30 -8.85 12.55
N TRP A 421 -15.11 -9.19 13.83
CA TRP A 421 -15.67 -8.41 14.94
C TRP A 421 -15.19 -6.94 14.96
N LEU A 422 -13.92 -6.67 14.56
CA LEU A 422 -13.40 -5.30 14.44
C LEU A 422 -14.13 -4.52 13.35
N VAL A 423 -14.47 -5.18 12.24
CA VAL A 423 -15.23 -4.57 11.15
C VAL A 423 -16.63 -4.18 11.63
N ARG A 424 -17.31 -5.09 12.38
CA ARG A 424 -18.65 -4.84 12.93
C ARG A 424 -18.64 -3.71 13.95
N GLN A 425 -17.71 -3.75 14.92
CA GLN A 425 -17.55 -2.68 15.90
C GLN A 425 -17.26 -1.33 15.22
N GLY A 426 -16.37 -1.32 14.23
CA GLY A 426 -16.05 -0.11 13.48
C GLY A 426 -17.25 0.43 12.70
N ALA A 427 -18.06 -0.44 12.10
CA ALA A 427 -19.30 -0.05 11.42
C ALA A 427 -20.33 0.56 12.39
N GLU A 428 -20.45 0.04 13.62
CA GLU A 428 -21.32 0.61 14.65
C GLU A 428 -20.86 2.02 15.04
N ILE A 429 -19.56 2.21 15.26
CA ILE A 429 -18.98 3.51 15.57
C ILE A 429 -19.22 4.50 14.42
N MET A 430 -18.99 4.10 13.16
CA MET A 430 -19.26 4.94 11.99
C MET A 430 -20.73 5.34 11.89
N ALA A 431 -21.65 4.44 12.22
CA ALA A 431 -23.09 4.73 12.27
C ALA A 431 -23.43 5.70 13.40
N LYS A 432 -22.84 5.51 14.60
CA LYS A 432 -23.00 6.40 15.77
C LYS A 432 -22.54 7.83 15.46
N LEU A 433 -21.42 7.95 14.72
CA LEU A 433 -20.85 9.22 14.30
C LEU A 433 -21.60 9.88 13.12
N GLY A 434 -22.58 9.22 12.52
CA GLY A 434 -23.28 9.70 11.33
C GLY A 434 -22.39 9.78 10.07
N TRP A 435 -21.26 9.04 10.04
CA TRP A 435 -20.36 9.02 8.89
C TRP A 435 -20.81 8.07 7.80
N ARG A 436 -21.50 6.99 8.18
CA ARG A 436 -22.07 6.03 7.24
C ARG A 436 -23.40 5.51 7.79
N GLU A 437 -24.43 5.58 6.96
CA GLU A 437 -25.70 4.96 7.26
C GLU A 437 -25.68 3.52 6.75
N PHE A 438 -26.12 2.59 7.59
CA PHE A 438 -26.35 1.20 7.23
C PHE A 438 -27.85 0.94 7.24
N PRO A 439 -28.39 0.14 6.30
CA PRO A 439 -29.80 -0.20 6.28
C PRO A 439 -30.25 -0.78 7.64
N LYS A 440 -31.23 -0.14 8.28
CA LYS A 440 -31.69 -0.55 9.62
C LYS A 440 -32.84 -1.56 9.59
N ASN A 441 -33.74 -1.43 8.60
CA ASN A 441 -34.96 -2.23 8.49
C ASN A 441 -34.99 -2.90 7.12
N LEU A 442 -34.17 -3.92 6.94
CA LEU A 442 -34.15 -4.70 5.72
C LEU A 442 -35.41 -5.56 5.63
N LYS A 443 -36.13 -5.40 4.54
CA LYS A 443 -37.31 -6.24 4.21
C LYS A 443 -36.86 -7.43 3.35
N PHE A 444 -37.49 -8.57 3.59
CA PHE A 444 -37.24 -9.78 2.82
C PHE A 444 -38.50 -10.17 2.02
N ILE A 445 -38.44 -10.04 0.71
CA ILE A 445 -39.52 -10.37 -0.21
C ILE A 445 -39.29 -11.80 -0.68
N THR A 446 -40.00 -12.72 -0.10
CA THR A 446 -39.92 -14.18 -0.41
C THR A 446 -40.67 -14.57 -1.65
N GLN A 447 -41.74 -13.84 -1.98
CA GLN A 447 -42.57 -14.06 -3.16
C GLN A 447 -42.61 -12.80 -4.03
N PRO A 448 -41.57 -12.55 -4.85
CA PRO A 448 -41.53 -11.37 -5.70
C PRO A 448 -42.57 -11.47 -6.84
N LYS A 449 -43.15 -10.33 -7.22
CA LYS A 449 -44.14 -10.26 -8.34
C LYS A 449 -43.53 -10.54 -9.71
N GLN A 450 -42.18 -10.38 -9.83
CA GLN A 450 -41.43 -10.59 -11.07
C GLN A 450 -40.21 -11.46 -10.78
N ASN A 451 -39.68 -12.08 -11.82
CA ASN A 451 -38.48 -12.87 -11.73
C ASN A 451 -37.24 -11.97 -11.81
N TYR A 452 -36.41 -11.99 -10.78
CA TYR A 452 -35.16 -11.23 -10.71
C TYR A 452 -33.88 -12.09 -10.80
N GLY A 453 -34.04 -13.39 -11.02
CA GLY A 453 -32.95 -14.33 -11.20
C GLY A 453 -33.26 -15.73 -10.71
N TYR A 454 -32.31 -16.60 -10.90
CA TYR A 454 -32.41 -18.01 -10.51
C TYR A 454 -31.14 -18.48 -9.79
N LEU A 455 -31.35 -19.41 -8.86
CA LEU A 455 -30.32 -20.34 -8.41
C LEU A 455 -30.47 -21.59 -9.29
N ASP A 456 -29.62 -21.74 -10.30
CA ASP A 456 -29.76 -22.76 -11.36
C ASP A 456 -28.69 -23.85 -11.31
N HIS A 457 -27.71 -23.73 -10.41
CA HIS A 457 -26.68 -24.75 -10.18
C HIS A 457 -26.46 -24.99 -8.67
N PRO A 458 -26.47 -26.22 -8.14
CA PRO A 458 -26.87 -27.44 -8.84
C PRO A 458 -28.35 -27.41 -9.28
N GLN A 459 -28.68 -28.20 -10.28
CA GLN A 459 -30.10 -28.33 -10.67
C GLN A 459 -30.89 -28.82 -9.47
N THR A 460 -32.00 -28.17 -9.17
CA THR A 460 -32.90 -28.52 -8.07
C THR A 460 -33.43 -29.94 -8.28
N THR A 461 -33.14 -30.81 -7.34
CA THR A 461 -33.69 -32.16 -7.27
C THR A 461 -34.72 -32.22 -6.14
N THR A 462 -35.71 -33.12 -6.27
CA THR A 462 -36.73 -33.38 -5.22
C THR A 462 -36.09 -33.96 -3.94
N LYS A 463 -34.90 -34.52 -4.03
CA LYS A 463 -34.15 -35.07 -2.89
C LYS A 463 -33.09 -34.04 -2.42
N PRO A 464 -32.87 -33.90 -1.09
CA PRO A 464 -31.82 -33.02 -0.58
C PRO A 464 -30.44 -33.48 -1.05
N LEU A 465 -29.59 -32.54 -1.37
CA LEU A 465 -28.19 -32.78 -1.68
C LEU A 465 -27.45 -33.15 -0.39
N ILE A 466 -26.93 -34.37 -0.28
CA ILE A 466 -26.20 -34.82 0.90
C ILE A 466 -24.75 -34.37 0.77
N ILE A 467 -24.24 -33.65 1.78
CA ILE A 467 -22.85 -33.18 1.85
C ILE A 467 -22.24 -33.48 3.22
N LYS A 468 -20.99 -33.91 3.24
CA LYS A 468 -20.24 -34.14 4.48
C LYS A 468 -19.52 -32.87 4.94
N GLY A 469 -19.30 -32.74 6.25
CA GLY A 469 -18.83 -31.51 6.88
C GLY A 469 -17.58 -30.84 6.32
N GLU A 470 -16.71 -31.56 5.59
CA GLU A 470 -15.51 -30.98 4.94
C GLU A 470 -15.68 -30.74 3.44
N GLU A 471 -16.73 -31.22 2.85
CA GLU A 471 -16.96 -31.07 1.43
C GLU A 471 -17.23 -29.62 1.02
N THR A 472 -16.94 -29.35 -0.22
CA THR A 472 -17.14 -28.04 -0.82
C THR A 472 -18.30 -28.08 -1.79
N LEU A 473 -19.27 -27.18 -1.58
CA LEU A 473 -20.41 -27.01 -2.47
C LEU A 473 -20.19 -25.82 -3.41
N TYR A 474 -20.66 -25.99 -4.66
CA TYR A 474 -20.70 -24.93 -5.67
C TYR A 474 -22.14 -24.57 -5.96
N LEU A 475 -22.46 -23.30 -5.83
CA LEU A 475 -23.73 -22.73 -6.22
C LEU A 475 -23.54 -21.70 -7.33
N GLY A 476 -24.54 -21.57 -8.19
CA GLY A 476 -24.49 -20.58 -9.26
C GLY A 476 -25.87 -20.27 -9.81
N GLY A 477 -25.93 -19.20 -10.57
CA GLY A 477 -27.14 -18.72 -11.17
C GLY A 477 -26.96 -17.39 -11.89
N TRP A 478 -28.08 -16.67 -12.02
CA TRP A 478 -28.06 -15.32 -12.54
C TRP A 478 -28.96 -14.41 -11.71
N ALA A 479 -28.68 -13.11 -11.73
CA ALA A 479 -29.46 -12.12 -11.00
C ALA A 479 -29.49 -10.78 -11.73
N ILE A 480 -30.64 -10.10 -11.67
CA ILE A 480 -30.82 -8.72 -12.10
C ILE A 480 -31.32 -7.88 -10.93
N ARG A 481 -31.02 -6.60 -10.94
CA ARG A 481 -31.44 -5.70 -9.88
C ARG A 481 -32.91 -5.34 -10.02
N PRO A 482 -33.70 -5.35 -8.93
CA PRO A 482 -35.14 -5.10 -8.99
C PRO A 482 -35.53 -3.72 -9.51
N ASP A 483 -34.65 -2.72 -9.41
CA ASP A 483 -34.88 -1.37 -9.94
C ASP A 483 -34.56 -1.23 -11.44
N GLY A 484 -33.95 -2.23 -12.06
CA GLY A 484 -33.61 -2.24 -13.48
C GLY A 484 -32.57 -1.20 -13.94
N LYS A 485 -32.00 -0.41 -13.03
CA LYS A 485 -31.10 0.69 -13.36
C LYS A 485 -29.65 0.26 -13.53
N GLU A 486 -29.23 -0.73 -12.77
CA GLU A 486 -27.86 -1.22 -12.73
C GLU A 486 -27.83 -2.73 -12.56
N GLN A 487 -26.69 -3.34 -12.83
CA GLN A 487 -26.45 -4.75 -12.52
C GLN A 487 -26.26 -4.91 -11.01
N PRO A 488 -26.81 -5.97 -10.39
CA PRO A 488 -26.51 -6.23 -8.99
C PRO A 488 -25.01 -6.54 -8.82
N ASN A 489 -24.44 -6.07 -7.73
CA ASN A 489 -23.04 -6.38 -7.39
C ASN A 489 -22.93 -7.77 -6.77
N LEU A 490 -23.90 -8.14 -5.94
CA LEU A 490 -23.88 -9.34 -5.12
C LEU A 490 -25.21 -10.07 -5.15
N VAL A 491 -25.11 -11.39 -4.97
CA VAL A 491 -26.17 -12.26 -4.48
C VAL A 491 -25.73 -12.75 -3.10
N LEU A 492 -26.59 -12.58 -2.09
CA LEU A 492 -26.40 -13.14 -0.76
C LEU A 492 -27.08 -14.50 -0.66
N LEU A 493 -26.46 -15.44 0.06
CA LEU A 493 -26.99 -16.77 0.30
C LEU A 493 -27.35 -16.93 1.77
N SER A 494 -28.59 -17.34 2.05
CA SER A 494 -29.04 -17.65 3.40
C SER A 494 -29.37 -19.14 3.55
N SER A 495 -29.27 -19.63 4.79
CA SER A 495 -29.69 -20.97 5.18
C SER A 495 -30.91 -20.91 6.11
N GLY A 496 -31.78 -21.90 6.01
CA GLY A 496 -32.94 -22.05 6.88
C GLY A 496 -34.01 -20.98 6.70
N ASN A 497 -34.84 -20.82 7.72
CA ASN A 497 -35.98 -19.89 7.72
C ASN A 497 -35.65 -18.50 8.23
N ASN A 498 -34.57 -18.34 8.99
CA ASN A 498 -34.21 -17.09 9.68
C ASN A 498 -33.42 -16.10 8.79
N GLN A 499 -33.25 -16.40 7.50
CA GLN A 499 -32.46 -15.60 6.54
C GLN A 499 -31.02 -15.30 7.05
N ASP A 500 -30.42 -16.25 7.77
CA ASP A 500 -29.04 -16.15 8.21
C ASP A 500 -28.10 -16.28 7.01
N PHE A 501 -27.46 -15.17 6.64
CA PHE A 501 -26.52 -15.16 5.54
C PHE A 501 -25.23 -15.87 5.92
N PHE A 502 -24.78 -16.81 5.08
CA PHE A 502 -23.54 -17.57 5.29
C PHE A 502 -22.52 -17.40 4.16
N ALA A 503 -22.93 -16.91 2.99
CA ALA A 503 -22.06 -16.66 1.85
C ALA A 503 -22.59 -15.55 0.95
N ASN A 504 -21.71 -15.02 0.10
CA ASN A 504 -22.09 -14.14 -1.00
C ASN A 504 -21.46 -14.61 -2.32
N ALA A 505 -22.04 -14.18 -3.43
CA ALA A 505 -21.55 -14.39 -4.77
C ALA A 505 -21.47 -13.08 -5.54
N ILE A 506 -20.36 -12.85 -6.22
CA ILE A 506 -20.17 -11.69 -7.09
C ILE A 506 -20.89 -11.94 -8.42
N VAL A 507 -21.70 -10.96 -8.85
CA VAL A 507 -22.41 -11.02 -10.14
C VAL A 507 -21.53 -10.38 -11.20
N ASN A 508 -20.77 -11.18 -11.95
CA ASN A 508 -19.82 -10.67 -12.95
C ASN A 508 -19.45 -11.66 -14.06
N LEU A 509 -20.09 -12.83 -14.10
CA LEU A 509 -19.83 -13.82 -15.13
C LEU A 509 -20.65 -13.54 -16.38
N GLU A 510 -20.12 -13.91 -17.55
CA GLU A 510 -20.76 -13.68 -18.84
C GLU A 510 -22.13 -14.35 -18.94
N SER A 511 -23.11 -13.63 -19.49
CA SER A 511 -24.52 -14.02 -19.59
C SER A 511 -25.21 -13.38 -20.80
N TYR A 512 -24.67 -13.62 -21.99
CA TYR A 512 -25.22 -13.07 -23.24
C TYR A 512 -26.65 -13.58 -23.52
N ASP A 513 -26.98 -14.77 -23.08
CA ASP A 513 -28.31 -15.36 -23.09
C ASP A 513 -29.33 -14.52 -22.28
N ILE A 514 -28.96 -14.14 -21.06
CA ILE A 514 -29.76 -13.27 -20.19
C ILE A 514 -29.93 -11.88 -20.81
N ALA A 515 -28.85 -11.30 -21.31
CA ALA A 515 -28.88 -9.99 -21.98
C ALA A 515 -29.83 -10.00 -23.20
N LYS A 516 -29.89 -11.11 -23.95
CA LYS A 516 -30.81 -11.30 -25.10
C LYS A 516 -32.26 -11.41 -24.64
N VAL A 517 -32.55 -12.23 -23.63
CA VAL A 517 -33.91 -12.41 -23.09
C VAL A 517 -34.42 -11.11 -22.48
N MET A 518 -33.59 -10.42 -21.70
CA MET A 518 -33.95 -9.16 -21.05
C MET A 518 -33.88 -7.94 -21.98
N LYS A 519 -33.48 -8.13 -23.25
CA LYS A 519 -33.30 -7.08 -24.25
C LYS A 519 -32.43 -5.90 -23.79
N SER A 520 -31.41 -6.18 -22.96
CA SER A 520 -30.56 -5.17 -22.39
C SER A 520 -29.09 -5.64 -22.26
N LYS A 521 -28.16 -4.88 -22.85
CA LYS A 521 -26.72 -5.12 -22.71
C LYS A 521 -26.23 -4.99 -21.27
N LEU A 522 -26.99 -4.32 -20.41
CA LEU A 522 -26.69 -4.17 -18.99
C LEU A 522 -26.46 -5.53 -18.32
N TYR A 523 -27.18 -6.55 -18.75
CA TYR A 523 -27.16 -7.88 -18.15
C TYR A 523 -26.24 -8.88 -18.86
N SER A 524 -25.27 -8.39 -19.64
CA SER A 524 -24.28 -9.25 -20.30
C SER A 524 -23.33 -9.96 -19.31
N ARG A 525 -23.37 -9.61 -18.04
CA ARG A 525 -22.59 -10.22 -16.94
C ARG A 525 -23.41 -10.48 -15.70
N ALA A 526 -24.64 -10.91 -15.86
CA ALA A 526 -25.60 -11.15 -14.77
C ALA A 526 -25.46 -12.51 -14.07
N ARG A 527 -24.55 -13.37 -14.50
CA ARG A 527 -24.30 -14.67 -13.86
C ARG A 527 -23.35 -14.55 -12.67
N TRP A 528 -23.55 -15.44 -11.70
CA TRP A 528 -22.76 -15.55 -10.50
C TRP A 528 -22.45 -17.01 -10.17
N LYS A 529 -21.36 -17.24 -9.45
CA LYS A 529 -20.97 -18.54 -8.91
C LYS A 529 -20.21 -18.35 -7.60
N VAL A 530 -20.48 -19.24 -6.66
CA VAL A 530 -19.80 -19.24 -5.35
C VAL A 530 -19.39 -20.66 -4.97
N LYS A 531 -18.30 -20.74 -4.23
CA LYS A 531 -17.78 -21.95 -3.63
C LYS A 531 -17.68 -21.72 -2.12
N PHE A 532 -18.22 -22.63 -1.31
CA PHE A 532 -18.15 -22.55 0.15
C PHE A 532 -18.04 -23.95 0.77
N SER A 533 -17.55 -24.02 2.00
CA SER A 533 -17.46 -25.26 2.77
C SER A 533 -18.79 -25.58 3.43
N ALA A 534 -19.15 -26.85 3.48
CA ALA A 534 -20.32 -27.33 4.21
C ALA A 534 -20.32 -26.95 5.70
N LYS A 535 -19.13 -26.70 6.29
CA LYS A 535 -18.99 -26.14 7.67
C LYS A 535 -19.68 -24.78 7.87
N SER A 536 -19.99 -24.07 6.79
CA SER A 536 -20.72 -22.79 6.86
C SER A 536 -22.22 -22.98 7.03
N LEU A 537 -22.73 -24.20 6.97
CA LEU A 537 -24.14 -24.56 7.11
C LEU A 537 -24.37 -25.30 8.44
N PRO A 538 -25.58 -25.21 9.01
CA PRO A 538 -25.96 -26.01 10.16
C PRO A 538 -26.01 -27.51 9.79
N VAL A 539 -25.64 -28.36 10.74
CA VAL A 539 -25.79 -29.83 10.60
C VAL A 539 -27.28 -30.17 10.51
N GLY A 540 -27.62 -31.15 9.67
CA GLY A 540 -28.99 -31.55 9.39
C GLY A 540 -29.54 -31.00 8.08
N GLU A 541 -30.85 -31.02 7.94
CA GLU A 541 -31.52 -30.52 6.74
C GLU A 541 -31.69 -28.99 6.77
N THR A 542 -31.26 -28.33 5.70
CA THR A 542 -31.42 -26.90 5.54
C THR A 542 -31.72 -26.52 4.10
N VAL A 543 -32.36 -25.38 3.91
CA VAL A 543 -32.71 -24.83 2.59
C VAL A 543 -31.86 -23.62 2.31
N ILE A 544 -31.15 -23.66 1.20
CA ILE A 544 -30.36 -22.52 0.74
C ILE A 544 -31.21 -21.67 -0.20
N LYS A 545 -31.25 -20.36 0.11
CA LYS A 545 -31.96 -19.35 -0.68
C LYS A 545 -31.00 -18.30 -1.15
N ALA A 546 -31.21 -17.77 -2.36
CA ALA A 546 -30.40 -16.70 -2.93
C ALA A 546 -31.19 -15.39 -2.98
N TRP A 547 -30.53 -14.27 -2.71
CA TRP A 547 -31.18 -12.97 -2.56
C TRP A 547 -30.42 -11.90 -3.34
N VAL A 548 -31.18 -11.01 -4.00
CA VAL A 548 -30.64 -9.79 -4.62
C VAL A 548 -31.16 -8.56 -3.89
N TYR A 549 -30.31 -7.56 -3.70
CA TYR A 549 -30.69 -6.34 -2.98
C TYR A 549 -31.24 -5.25 -3.89
N ASN A 550 -32.31 -4.61 -3.42
CA ASN A 550 -32.90 -3.41 -3.99
C ASN A 550 -32.56 -2.19 -3.10
N PRO A 551 -31.58 -1.35 -3.47
CA PRO A 551 -31.16 -0.22 -2.62
C PRO A 551 -32.24 0.86 -2.47
N ASN A 552 -33.07 1.06 -3.50
CA ASN A 552 -34.12 2.09 -3.47
C ASN A 552 -35.21 1.81 -2.43
N LYS A 553 -35.49 0.53 -2.16
CA LYS A 553 -36.52 0.11 -1.21
C LYS A 553 -35.96 -0.51 0.06
N GLN A 554 -34.64 -0.65 0.16
CA GLN A 554 -33.94 -1.34 1.25
C GLN A 554 -34.50 -2.75 1.51
N GLU A 555 -34.69 -3.52 0.44
CA GLU A 555 -35.26 -4.86 0.49
C GLU A 555 -34.39 -5.89 -0.21
N PHE A 556 -34.32 -7.09 0.36
CA PHE A 556 -33.79 -8.27 -0.30
C PHE A 556 -34.93 -9.01 -1.01
N VAL A 557 -34.72 -9.32 -2.29
CA VAL A 557 -35.69 -10.06 -3.11
C VAL A 557 -35.14 -11.45 -3.37
N LYS A 558 -35.90 -12.47 -3.01
CA LYS A 558 -35.54 -13.88 -3.22
C LYS A 558 -35.46 -14.17 -4.72
N LEU A 559 -34.40 -14.81 -5.15
CA LEU A 559 -34.29 -15.38 -6.48
C LEU A 559 -35.13 -16.68 -6.57
N ASN A 560 -35.52 -17.03 -7.77
CA ASN A 560 -36.25 -18.26 -7.99
C ASN A 560 -35.37 -19.48 -7.73
N ASN A 561 -35.98 -20.57 -7.38
CA ASN A 561 -35.41 -21.80 -6.89
C ASN A 561 -34.73 -21.67 -5.53
N GLU A 562 -34.59 -22.81 -4.90
CA GLU A 562 -33.86 -23.00 -3.64
C GLU A 562 -33.23 -24.39 -3.66
N VAL A 563 -32.19 -24.62 -2.89
CA VAL A 563 -31.50 -25.91 -2.82
C VAL A 563 -31.67 -26.52 -1.44
N ASN A 564 -32.30 -27.70 -1.39
CA ASN A 564 -32.38 -28.48 -0.17
C ASN A 564 -31.05 -29.22 0.03
N VAL A 565 -30.44 -29.07 1.20
CA VAL A 565 -29.15 -29.67 1.54
C VAL A 565 -29.29 -30.38 2.88
N ARG A 566 -28.68 -31.56 2.98
CA ARG A 566 -28.51 -32.29 4.23
C ARG A 566 -27.02 -32.36 4.55
N VAL A 567 -26.60 -31.69 5.62
CA VAL A 567 -25.22 -31.68 6.11
C VAL A 567 -25.08 -32.81 7.11
N GLU A 568 -24.20 -33.77 6.82
CA GLU A 568 -23.86 -34.87 7.73
C GLU A 568 -22.60 -34.50 8.52
N GLU A 569 -22.56 -34.88 9.79
CA GLU A 569 -21.33 -34.75 10.60
C GLU A 569 -20.22 -35.61 9.96
N SER A 570 -18.99 -35.08 9.99
CA SER A 570 -17.79 -35.73 9.46
C SER A 570 -17.30 -36.89 10.32
#